data_eddae08dc47186dbdbcb27c0b5ff96ca
#
_entry.id   eddae08dc47186dbdbcb27c0b5ff96ca
#
_cell.length_a   1.000
_cell.length_b   1.000
_cell.length_c   1.000
_cell.angle_alpha   90.00
_cell.angle_beta   90.00
_cell.angle_gamma   90.00
#
_symmetry.space_group_name_H-M   'P 1'
#
loop_
_entity.id
_entity.type
_entity.pdbx_description
1 polymer ?
#
loop_
_entity_poly.entity_id
_entity_poly.type
_entity_poly.pdbx_seq_one_letter_code
_entity_poly.pdbx_strand_id
1 'polypeptide(L)'
;MQEHRQKYVWSFWIISIIIISILYIGCTNGNPFQYREDVAKQMSLALQQKDVYCREKLNHIDSIRNFLNTNIKRMTDEEKFQVNANLYNEFKLYSFDSAFHYATQLCRIASVIDSSAYMVSAKTRLGYILARGGLFKESLDSLSSIQIEKDALPAKVLADYYISFGRVYHDLADYTKDDVFSSRYNQLGNELLTESLPYLSDSSTVCYVKGKIALKENKLERAKQLYQQALNLCDTTDSETLSILLSTMAYINRNLELDDEAIHYYVKAAVNDIRSATKESVSMRGLATMLYYHKNDVNLASEYINEAFEDAAFYGTRHRINVIGTLLPVFVGEKLDI
;
A
#
# COMPACT_ATOMS: atom_id res chain seq x y z
N MET A 1 -18.62 -14.71 -66.29
CA MET A 1 -17.45 -15.17 -65.54
C MET A 1 -16.97 -14.17 -64.46
N GLN A 2 -17.25 -12.88 -64.59
CA GLN A 2 -16.85 -11.86 -63.54
C GLN A 2 -17.74 -11.86 -62.29
N GLU A 3 -19.03 -12.11 -62.42
CA GLU A 3 -19.97 -12.11 -61.27
C GLU A 3 -19.75 -13.25 -60.28
N HIS A 4 -19.29 -14.42 -60.75
CA HIS A 4 -18.96 -15.54 -59.83
C HIS A 4 -17.70 -15.29 -59.00
N ARG A 5 -16.72 -14.54 -59.50
CA ARG A 5 -15.50 -14.20 -58.76
C ARG A 5 -15.75 -13.20 -57.61
N GLN A 6 -16.68 -12.27 -57.81
CA GLN A 6 -17.02 -11.27 -56.77
C GLN A 6 -17.73 -11.90 -55.58
N LYS A 7 -18.60 -12.88 -55.76
CA LYS A 7 -19.28 -13.61 -54.66
C LYS A 7 -18.31 -14.40 -53.79
N TYR A 8 -17.26 -15.01 -54.35
CA TYR A 8 -16.25 -15.75 -53.56
C TYR A 8 -15.32 -14.83 -52.76
N VAL A 9 -15.04 -13.63 -53.25
CA VAL A 9 -14.22 -12.64 -52.51
C VAL A 9 -15.00 -12.12 -51.31
N TRP A 10 -16.29 -11.83 -51.44
CA TRP A 10 -17.12 -11.38 -50.31
C TRP A 10 -17.32 -12.46 -49.23
N SER A 11 -17.52 -13.71 -49.63
CA SER A 11 -17.63 -14.81 -48.65
C SER A 11 -16.31 -15.07 -47.93
N PHE A 12 -15.16 -14.88 -48.56
CA PHE A 12 -13.86 -15.01 -47.91
C PHE A 12 -13.62 -13.91 -46.88
N TRP A 13 -14.00 -12.66 -47.14
CA TRP A 13 -13.91 -11.55 -46.19
C TRP A 13 -14.85 -11.71 -45.01
N ILE A 14 -16.07 -12.19 -45.21
CA ILE A 14 -17.04 -12.45 -44.14
C ILE A 14 -16.54 -13.60 -43.23
N ILE A 15 -16.00 -14.67 -43.78
CA ILE A 15 -15.44 -15.79 -43.04
C ILE A 15 -14.18 -15.35 -42.25
N SER A 16 -13.32 -14.51 -42.85
CA SER A 16 -12.14 -13.96 -42.16
C SER A 16 -12.53 -13.05 -41.02
N ILE A 17 -13.56 -12.20 -41.14
CA ILE A 17 -14.06 -11.33 -40.07
C ILE A 17 -14.69 -12.17 -38.96
N ILE A 18 -15.40 -13.24 -39.25
CA ILE A 18 -15.99 -14.16 -38.27
C ILE A 18 -14.88 -14.93 -37.54
N ILE A 19 -13.83 -15.38 -38.21
CA ILE A 19 -12.70 -16.08 -37.61
C ILE A 19 -11.90 -15.10 -36.70
N ILE A 20 -11.69 -13.85 -37.13
CA ILE A 20 -11.02 -12.83 -36.35
C ILE A 20 -11.87 -12.45 -35.11
N SER A 21 -13.19 -12.34 -35.25
CA SER A 21 -14.06 -12.09 -34.09
C SER A 21 -14.11 -13.27 -33.09
N ILE A 22 -14.09 -14.51 -33.60
CA ILE A 22 -14.01 -15.72 -32.74
C ILE A 22 -12.64 -15.82 -32.03
N LEU A 23 -11.54 -15.47 -32.71
CA LEU A 23 -10.22 -15.41 -32.12
C LEU A 23 -10.09 -14.25 -31.08
N TYR A 24 -10.75 -13.12 -31.34
CA TYR A 24 -10.78 -11.99 -30.38
C TYR A 24 -11.62 -12.30 -29.12
N ILE A 25 -12.71 -13.05 -29.28
CA ILE A 25 -13.55 -13.53 -28.16
C ILE A 25 -12.83 -14.65 -27.39
N GLY A 26 -11.99 -15.46 -28.03
CA GLY A 26 -11.21 -16.52 -27.40
C GLY A 26 -10.02 -16.04 -26.56
N CYS A 27 -9.54 -14.80 -26.77
CA CYS A 27 -8.41 -14.23 -26.02
C CYS A 27 -8.82 -13.42 -24.77
N THR A 28 -10.11 -13.16 -24.56
CA THR A 28 -10.60 -12.33 -23.44
C THR A 28 -11.37 -13.09 -22.35
N ASN A 29 -11.61 -14.39 -22.54
CA ASN A 29 -12.30 -15.21 -21.56
C ASN A 29 -11.33 -16.25 -20.94
N GLY A 30 -10.48 -15.81 -20.01
CA GLY A 30 -10.07 -16.71 -18.94
C GLY A 30 -11.36 -17.23 -18.29
N ASN A 31 -11.46 -18.57 -18.16
CA ASN A 31 -12.65 -19.22 -17.63
C ASN A 31 -13.00 -18.56 -16.27
N PRO A 32 -14.17 -17.87 -16.12
CA PRO A 32 -14.51 -17.18 -14.87
C PRO A 32 -14.48 -18.11 -13.65
N PHE A 33 -14.69 -19.39 -13.90
CA PHE A 33 -14.65 -20.43 -12.87
C PHE A 33 -13.22 -20.74 -12.39
N GLN A 34 -12.26 -20.84 -13.31
CA GLN A 34 -10.85 -21.09 -12.98
C GLN A 34 -10.23 -19.90 -12.24
N TYR A 35 -10.56 -18.68 -12.64
CA TYR A 35 -10.12 -17.47 -11.99
C TYR A 35 -10.56 -17.40 -10.50
N ARG A 36 -11.85 -17.68 -10.23
CA ARG A 36 -12.42 -17.69 -8.87
C ARG A 36 -11.72 -18.74 -7.99
N GLU A 37 -11.46 -19.92 -8.53
CA GLU A 37 -10.79 -21.00 -7.83
C GLU A 37 -9.35 -20.63 -7.45
N ASP A 38 -8.59 -20.02 -8.36
CA ASP A 38 -7.21 -19.57 -8.13
C ASP A 38 -7.11 -18.48 -7.06
N VAL A 39 -7.99 -17.48 -7.09
CA VAL A 39 -8.06 -16.41 -6.08
C VAL A 39 -8.41 -17.01 -4.71
N ALA A 40 -9.49 -17.76 -4.63
CA ALA A 40 -9.94 -18.37 -3.39
C ALA A 40 -8.86 -19.30 -2.79
N LYS A 41 -8.19 -20.10 -3.61
CA LYS A 41 -7.12 -21.02 -3.18
C LYS A 41 -5.92 -20.27 -2.60
N GLN A 42 -5.41 -19.23 -3.29
CA GLN A 42 -4.25 -18.47 -2.82
C GLN A 42 -4.57 -17.76 -1.50
N MET A 43 -5.74 -17.13 -1.40
CA MET A 43 -6.19 -16.44 -0.20
C MET A 43 -6.46 -17.39 0.96
N SER A 44 -7.16 -18.51 0.71
CA SER A 44 -7.44 -19.53 1.74
C SER A 44 -6.16 -20.09 2.34
N LEU A 45 -5.16 -20.43 1.52
CA LEU A 45 -3.87 -20.92 2.01
C LEU A 45 -3.14 -19.89 2.89
N ALA A 46 -3.18 -18.60 2.53
CA ALA A 46 -2.58 -17.55 3.32
C ALA A 46 -3.34 -17.32 4.64
N LEU A 47 -4.67 -17.25 4.58
CA LEU A 47 -5.53 -17.04 5.76
C LEU A 47 -5.42 -18.19 6.77
N GLN A 48 -5.34 -19.43 6.32
CA GLN A 48 -5.14 -20.60 7.21
C GLN A 48 -3.83 -20.51 8.04
N GLN A 49 -2.83 -19.81 7.53
CA GLN A 49 -1.54 -19.62 8.21
C GLN A 49 -1.40 -18.25 8.91
N LYS A 50 -2.42 -17.41 8.86
CA LYS A 50 -2.40 -16.04 9.41
C LYS A 50 -1.91 -15.99 10.86
N ASP A 51 -2.40 -16.88 11.72
CA ASP A 51 -2.02 -16.95 13.13
C ASP A 51 -0.56 -17.42 13.33
N VAL A 52 -0.06 -18.24 12.42
CA VAL A 52 1.35 -18.66 12.46
C VAL A 52 2.25 -17.48 12.18
N TYR A 53 1.99 -16.72 11.12
CA TYR A 53 2.75 -15.52 10.78
C TYR A 53 2.68 -14.44 11.88
N CYS A 54 1.51 -14.24 12.48
CA CYS A 54 1.36 -13.33 13.61
C CYS A 54 2.21 -13.77 14.82
N ARG A 55 2.24 -15.06 15.16
CA ARG A 55 3.08 -15.58 16.25
C ARG A 55 4.57 -15.44 15.96
N GLU A 56 5.01 -15.72 14.73
CA GLU A 56 6.40 -15.56 14.31
C GLU A 56 6.84 -14.09 14.45
N LYS A 57 6.00 -13.15 14.00
CA LYS A 57 6.25 -11.72 14.18
C LYS A 57 6.35 -11.31 15.64
N LEU A 58 5.42 -11.78 16.49
CA LEU A 58 5.44 -11.48 17.92
C LEU A 58 6.69 -12.06 18.61
N ASN A 59 7.09 -13.28 18.27
CA ASN A 59 8.31 -13.89 18.79
C ASN A 59 9.56 -13.09 18.39
N HIS A 60 9.60 -12.59 17.15
CA HIS A 60 10.67 -11.71 16.70
C HIS A 60 10.71 -10.38 17.48
N ILE A 61 9.56 -9.73 17.64
CA ILE A 61 9.41 -8.52 18.45
C ILE A 61 9.87 -8.75 19.90
N ASP A 62 9.46 -9.85 20.52
CA ASP A 62 9.83 -10.18 21.91
C ASP A 62 11.34 -10.45 22.04
N SER A 63 11.96 -11.03 21.01
CA SER A 63 13.43 -11.18 20.97
C SER A 63 14.13 -9.80 21.00
N ILE A 64 13.67 -8.83 20.21
CA ILE A 64 14.24 -7.47 20.20
C ILE A 64 14.00 -6.77 21.55
N ARG A 65 12.80 -6.90 22.12
CA ARG A 65 12.48 -6.32 23.44
C ARG A 65 13.35 -6.89 24.56
N ASN A 66 13.52 -8.21 24.57
CA ASN A 66 14.36 -8.89 25.55
C ASN A 66 15.82 -8.45 25.43
N PHE A 67 16.32 -8.33 24.20
CA PHE A 67 17.65 -7.78 23.95
C PHE A 67 17.80 -6.36 24.50
N LEU A 68 16.84 -5.47 24.24
CA LEU A 68 16.83 -4.11 24.75
C LEU A 68 16.84 -4.10 26.29
N ASN A 69 15.91 -4.82 26.92
CA ASN A 69 15.77 -4.84 28.39
C ASN A 69 17.02 -5.37 29.10
N THR A 70 17.65 -6.39 28.52
CA THR A 70 18.86 -7.01 29.10
C THR A 70 20.08 -6.10 29.00
N ASN A 71 20.19 -5.33 27.90
CA ASN A 71 21.41 -4.58 27.58
C ASN A 71 21.28 -3.07 27.81
N ILE A 72 20.11 -2.54 28.13
CA ILE A 72 19.80 -1.09 28.16
C ILE A 72 20.77 -0.26 28.99
N LYS A 73 21.28 -0.83 30.10
CA LYS A 73 22.24 -0.14 31.01
C LYS A 73 23.65 -0.01 30.44
N ARG A 74 23.97 -0.82 29.41
CA ARG A 74 25.31 -0.87 28.78
C ARG A 74 25.32 -0.21 27.40
N MET A 75 24.13 0.07 26.83
CA MET A 75 23.97 0.64 25.52
C MET A 75 24.20 2.14 25.53
N THR A 76 24.83 2.65 24.47
CA THR A 76 24.84 4.09 24.16
C THR A 76 23.44 4.57 23.77
N ASP A 77 23.22 5.88 23.74
CA ASP A 77 21.91 6.41 23.36
C ASP A 77 21.62 6.20 21.87
N GLU A 78 22.66 6.17 21.00
CA GLU A 78 22.53 5.81 19.59
C GLU A 78 22.11 4.35 19.42
N GLU A 79 22.69 3.43 20.18
CA GLU A 79 22.30 2.02 20.18
C GLU A 79 20.84 1.83 20.66
N LYS A 80 20.44 2.53 21.73
CA LYS A 80 19.04 2.56 22.19
C LYS A 80 18.12 3.11 21.13
N PHE A 81 18.54 4.19 20.44
CA PHE A 81 17.77 4.75 19.32
C PHE A 81 17.57 3.70 18.23
N GLN A 82 18.64 3.00 17.81
CA GLN A 82 18.54 2.01 16.74
C GLN A 82 17.63 0.85 17.11
N VAL A 83 17.69 0.32 18.32
CA VAL A 83 16.82 -0.78 18.74
C VAL A 83 15.35 -0.32 18.85
N ASN A 84 15.08 0.89 19.35
CA ASN A 84 13.73 1.45 19.34
C ASN A 84 13.22 1.74 17.93
N ALA A 85 14.09 2.12 16.98
CA ALA A 85 13.74 2.28 15.59
C ALA A 85 13.36 0.93 14.93
N ASN A 86 14.04 -0.15 15.27
CA ASN A 86 13.68 -1.49 14.84
C ASN A 86 12.31 -1.90 15.39
N LEU A 87 12.05 -1.68 16.69
CA LEU A 87 10.74 -1.94 17.28
C LEU A 87 9.63 -1.09 16.65
N TYR A 88 9.88 0.19 16.37
CA TYR A 88 8.96 1.02 15.60
C TYR A 88 8.66 0.41 14.24
N ASN A 89 9.67 -0.05 13.50
CA ASN A 89 9.49 -0.64 12.17
C ASN A 89 8.65 -1.92 12.22
N GLU A 90 8.83 -2.76 13.25
CA GLU A 90 8.00 -3.95 13.44
C GLU A 90 6.53 -3.61 13.71
N PHE A 91 6.26 -2.53 14.46
CA PHE A 91 4.91 -2.17 14.86
C PHE A 91 4.17 -1.25 13.91
N LYS A 92 4.86 -0.45 13.05
CA LYS A 92 4.22 0.60 12.24
C LYS A 92 3.11 0.12 11.31
N LEU A 93 3.13 -1.16 10.92
CA LEU A 93 2.09 -1.81 10.11
C LEU A 93 1.30 -2.87 10.88
N TYR A 94 1.61 -3.09 12.16
CA TYR A 94 1.01 -4.13 12.99
C TYR A 94 0.10 -3.57 14.09
N SER A 95 0.56 -2.54 14.84
CA SER A 95 -0.18 -1.95 15.96
C SER A 95 0.13 -0.46 16.07
N PHE A 96 -0.89 0.38 15.91
CA PHE A 96 -0.75 1.84 16.01
C PHE A 96 -0.20 2.28 17.37
N ASP A 97 -0.81 1.82 18.46
CA ASP A 97 -0.43 2.24 19.81
C ASP A 97 1.03 1.92 20.13
N SER A 98 1.47 0.72 19.75
CA SER A 98 2.87 0.31 19.95
C SER A 98 3.82 1.12 19.07
N ALA A 99 3.50 1.34 17.82
CA ALA A 99 4.31 2.17 16.92
C ALA A 99 4.40 3.61 17.40
N PHE A 100 3.29 4.20 17.85
CA PHE A 100 3.26 5.54 18.45
C PHE A 100 4.10 5.63 19.71
N HIS A 101 4.04 4.61 20.60
CA HIS A 101 4.89 4.52 21.78
C HIS A 101 6.38 4.57 21.40
N TYR A 102 6.82 3.72 20.45
CA TYR A 102 8.23 3.69 20.05
C TYR A 102 8.65 4.96 19.29
N ALA A 103 7.79 5.55 18.46
CA ALA A 103 8.06 6.85 17.83
C ALA A 103 8.28 7.96 18.87
N THR A 104 7.48 7.97 19.94
CA THR A 104 7.63 8.91 21.05
C THR A 104 8.93 8.66 21.83
N GLN A 105 9.30 7.39 22.07
CA GLN A 105 10.58 7.06 22.69
C GLN A 105 11.77 7.53 21.84
N LEU A 106 11.70 7.36 20.51
CA LEU A 106 12.73 7.87 19.59
C LEU A 106 12.92 9.38 19.72
N CYS A 107 11.85 10.16 19.85
CA CYS A 107 11.96 11.62 20.07
C CYS A 107 12.65 11.93 21.41
N ARG A 108 12.37 11.19 22.48
CA ARG A 108 13.03 11.36 23.78
C ARG A 108 14.52 11.03 23.73
N ILE A 109 14.86 9.89 23.08
CA ILE A 109 16.27 9.48 22.95
C ILE A 109 17.03 10.48 22.08
N ALA A 110 16.44 10.92 20.96
CA ALA A 110 17.04 11.90 20.05
C ALA A 110 17.35 13.24 20.76
N SER A 111 16.51 13.66 21.73
CA SER A 111 16.78 14.88 22.52
C SER A 111 17.97 14.73 23.48
N VAL A 112 18.33 13.51 23.86
CA VAL A 112 19.52 13.22 24.69
C VAL A 112 20.78 13.17 23.83
N ILE A 113 20.70 12.58 22.63
CA ILE A 113 21.81 12.50 21.69
C ILE A 113 22.24 13.90 21.20
N ASP A 114 21.33 14.87 21.21
CA ASP A 114 21.54 16.26 20.77
C ASP A 114 22.07 16.35 19.32
N SER A 115 21.47 15.55 18.44
CA SER A 115 21.80 15.51 17.01
C SER A 115 20.59 15.81 16.14
N SER A 116 20.72 16.77 15.25
CA SER A 116 19.66 17.15 14.30
C SER A 116 19.20 15.97 13.43
N ALA A 117 20.11 15.11 12.99
CA ALA A 117 19.79 13.94 12.16
C ALA A 117 18.89 12.93 12.91
N TYR A 118 19.18 12.64 14.19
CA TYR A 118 18.34 11.77 15.01
C TYR A 118 16.98 12.41 15.31
N MET A 119 16.95 13.71 15.58
CA MET A 119 15.70 14.42 15.85
C MET A 119 14.79 14.46 14.61
N VAL A 120 15.34 14.78 13.45
CA VAL A 120 14.59 14.74 12.17
C VAL A 120 14.05 13.34 11.91
N SER A 121 14.89 12.32 12.07
CA SER A 121 14.51 10.91 11.89
C SER A 121 13.39 10.47 12.83
N ALA A 122 13.45 10.88 14.11
CA ALA A 122 12.44 10.55 15.11
C ALA A 122 11.09 11.25 14.83
N LYS A 123 11.13 12.58 14.61
CA LYS A 123 9.92 13.37 14.30
C LYS A 123 9.26 12.95 12.99
N THR A 124 10.06 12.54 11.98
CA THR A 124 9.53 11.98 10.73
C THR A 124 8.71 10.71 10.98
N ARG A 125 9.21 9.80 11.80
CA ARG A 125 8.49 8.58 12.19
C ARG A 125 7.24 8.89 13.00
N LEU A 126 7.32 9.85 13.91
CA LEU A 126 6.18 10.30 14.70
C LEU A 126 5.09 10.92 13.80
N GLY A 127 5.46 11.83 12.91
CA GLY A 127 4.51 12.42 11.95
C GLY A 127 3.87 11.36 11.04
N TYR A 128 4.67 10.42 10.54
CA TYR A 128 4.15 9.32 9.72
C TYR A 128 3.12 8.47 10.46
N ILE A 129 3.42 8.03 11.69
CA ILE A 129 2.49 7.16 12.44
C ILE A 129 1.23 7.91 12.88
N LEU A 130 1.32 9.20 13.20
CA LEU A 130 0.16 10.03 13.50
C LEU A 130 -0.81 10.09 12.30
N ALA A 131 -0.31 10.32 11.08
CA ALA A 131 -1.13 10.27 9.87
C ALA A 131 -1.77 8.89 9.66
N ARG A 132 -1.03 7.80 9.92
CA ARG A 132 -1.55 6.44 9.85
C ARG A 132 -2.70 6.19 10.84
N GLY A 133 -2.67 6.86 12.01
CA GLY A 133 -3.75 6.89 12.99
C GLY A 133 -4.95 7.76 12.60
N GLY A 134 -4.83 8.56 11.52
CA GLY A 134 -5.85 9.55 11.12
C GLY A 134 -5.72 10.88 11.86
N LEU A 135 -4.63 11.09 12.61
CA LEU A 135 -4.32 12.33 13.35
C LEU A 135 -3.54 13.28 12.44
N PHE A 136 -4.19 13.71 11.34
CA PHE A 136 -3.52 14.49 10.28
C PHE A 136 -3.02 15.84 10.76
N LYS A 137 -3.79 16.52 11.63
CA LYS A 137 -3.35 17.82 12.18
C LYS A 137 -2.06 17.67 12.97
N GLU A 138 -2.04 16.76 13.91
CA GLU A 138 -0.87 16.48 14.78
C GLU A 138 0.32 16.00 13.95
N SER A 139 0.06 15.23 12.89
CA SER A 139 1.08 14.79 11.93
C SER A 139 1.72 15.98 11.21
N LEU A 140 0.90 16.87 10.63
CA LEU A 140 1.38 18.04 9.92
C LEU A 140 2.11 19.02 10.87
N ASP A 141 1.60 19.24 12.08
CA ASP A 141 2.24 20.08 13.10
C ASP A 141 3.61 19.50 13.48
N SER A 142 3.71 18.18 13.65
CA SER A 142 4.98 17.52 13.95
C SER A 142 6.00 17.65 12.81
N LEU A 143 5.59 17.39 11.57
CA LEU A 143 6.48 17.40 10.39
C LEU A 143 6.90 18.83 10.02
N SER A 144 5.99 19.80 10.03
CA SER A 144 6.29 21.20 9.72
C SER A 144 7.12 21.91 10.79
N SER A 145 7.14 21.38 12.02
CA SER A 145 7.99 21.89 13.09
C SER A 145 9.48 21.54 12.92
N ILE A 146 9.83 20.70 11.95
CA ILE A 146 11.20 20.27 11.70
C ILE A 146 11.93 21.36 10.92
N GLN A 147 13.01 21.87 11.49
CA GLN A 147 13.92 22.76 10.77
C GLN A 147 14.91 21.92 9.97
N ILE A 148 14.92 22.07 8.65
CA ILE A 148 15.75 21.32 7.74
C ILE A 148 16.95 22.16 7.32
N GLU A 149 18.13 21.79 7.79
CA GLU A 149 19.42 22.27 7.30
C GLU A 149 19.99 21.24 6.34
N LYS A 150 19.74 21.44 5.03
CA LYS A 150 20.02 20.43 3.98
C LYS A 150 21.48 19.96 3.99
N ASP A 151 22.43 20.86 4.21
CA ASP A 151 23.86 20.57 4.17
C ASP A 151 24.36 19.83 5.43
N ALA A 152 23.59 19.87 6.53
CA ALA A 152 23.95 19.25 7.81
C ALA A 152 23.36 17.85 7.99
N LEU A 153 22.45 17.41 7.11
CA LEU A 153 21.71 16.18 7.27
C LEU A 153 22.15 15.11 6.25
N PRO A 154 22.24 13.82 6.68
CA PRO A 154 22.46 12.72 5.75
C PRO A 154 21.37 12.64 4.68
N ALA A 155 21.75 12.33 3.43
CA ALA A 155 20.82 12.20 2.30
C ALA A 155 19.64 11.30 2.60
N LYS A 156 19.87 10.15 3.26
CA LYS A 156 18.79 9.23 3.65
C LYS A 156 17.77 9.88 4.59
N VAL A 157 18.21 10.68 5.56
CA VAL A 157 17.31 11.37 6.50
C VAL A 157 16.43 12.39 5.78
N LEU A 158 17.02 13.14 4.82
CA LEU A 158 16.30 14.08 3.97
C LEU A 158 15.28 13.36 3.07
N ALA A 159 15.69 12.27 2.42
CA ALA A 159 14.80 11.46 1.60
C ALA A 159 13.60 10.93 2.41
N ASP A 160 13.86 10.30 3.56
CA ASP A 160 12.83 9.74 4.43
C ASP A 160 11.84 10.83 4.93
N TYR A 161 12.36 12.03 5.26
CA TYR A 161 11.53 13.16 5.67
C TYR A 161 10.62 13.64 4.54
N TYR A 162 11.18 13.96 3.37
CA TYR A 162 10.40 14.49 2.26
C TYR A 162 9.38 13.48 1.73
N ILE A 163 9.75 12.19 1.63
CA ILE A 163 8.83 11.13 1.22
C ILE A 163 7.70 10.97 2.23
N SER A 164 8.01 10.92 3.53
CA SER A 164 6.99 10.75 4.57
C SER A 164 6.03 11.93 4.59
N PHE A 165 6.55 13.15 4.53
CA PHE A 165 5.73 14.36 4.55
C PHE A 165 4.86 14.48 3.28
N GLY A 166 5.42 14.20 2.10
CA GLY A 166 4.66 14.16 0.85
C GLY A 166 3.54 13.12 0.87
N ARG A 167 3.80 11.93 1.45
CA ARG A 167 2.78 10.90 1.62
C ARG A 167 1.65 11.34 2.56
N VAL A 168 1.97 12.03 3.66
CA VAL A 168 0.95 12.56 4.58
C VAL A 168 0.00 13.52 3.87
N TYR A 169 0.50 14.41 3.00
CA TYR A 169 -0.36 15.28 2.21
C TYR A 169 -1.22 14.50 1.20
N HIS A 170 -0.68 13.47 0.56
CA HIS A 170 -1.47 12.63 -0.33
C HIS A 170 -2.55 11.83 0.42
N ASP A 171 -2.23 11.31 1.60
CA ASP A 171 -3.21 10.58 2.43
C ASP A 171 -4.31 11.53 2.93
N LEU A 172 -3.95 12.78 3.25
CA LEU A 172 -4.92 13.82 3.61
C LEU A 172 -5.81 14.23 2.42
N ALA A 173 -5.25 14.30 1.20
CA ALA A 173 -6.03 14.53 -0.01
C ALA A 173 -7.06 13.43 -0.25
N ASP A 174 -6.65 12.16 -0.09
CA ASP A 174 -7.54 11.00 -0.23
C ASP A 174 -8.61 10.95 0.89
N TYR A 175 -8.28 11.44 2.09
CA TYR A 175 -9.21 11.52 3.22
C TYR A 175 -10.28 12.59 3.03
N THR A 176 -9.87 13.79 2.60
CA THR A 176 -10.72 14.98 2.55
C THR A 176 -11.85 14.84 1.52
N LYS A 177 -11.62 14.17 0.40
CA LYS A 177 -12.59 13.94 -0.70
C LYS A 177 -13.26 15.21 -1.25
N ASP A 178 -12.69 16.38 -0.96
CA ASP A 178 -13.11 17.66 -1.48
C ASP A 178 -12.17 18.11 -2.60
N ASP A 179 -12.71 18.45 -3.77
CA ASP A 179 -11.91 18.67 -4.98
C ASP A 179 -10.91 19.84 -4.83
N VAL A 180 -11.29 20.89 -4.10
CA VAL A 180 -10.43 22.07 -3.91
C VAL A 180 -9.26 21.73 -2.99
N PHE A 181 -9.56 21.20 -1.80
CA PHE A 181 -8.51 20.86 -0.83
C PHE A 181 -7.67 19.66 -1.28
N SER A 182 -8.28 18.63 -1.85
CA SER A 182 -7.57 17.47 -2.38
C SER A 182 -6.57 17.85 -3.46
N SER A 183 -6.93 18.75 -4.39
CA SER A 183 -6.03 19.26 -5.43
C SER A 183 -4.82 19.95 -4.80
N ARG A 184 -5.04 20.87 -3.83
CA ARG A 184 -3.96 21.56 -3.14
C ARG A 184 -3.05 20.62 -2.35
N TYR A 185 -3.62 19.65 -1.62
CA TYR A 185 -2.83 18.69 -0.87
C TYR A 185 -2.02 17.78 -1.80
N ASN A 186 -2.58 17.34 -2.92
CA ASN A 186 -1.85 16.59 -3.93
C ASN A 186 -0.66 17.39 -4.50
N GLN A 187 -0.84 18.69 -4.75
CA GLN A 187 0.24 19.56 -5.20
C GLN A 187 1.36 19.63 -4.15
N LEU A 188 1.03 19.94 -2.88
CA LEU A 188 2.01 20.02 -1.79
C LEU A 188 2.75 18.68 -1.60
N GLY A 189 2.03 17.57 -1.69
CA GLY A 189 2.63 16.24 -1.63
C GLY A 189 3.60 15.98 -2.79
N ASN A 190 3.25 16.38 -4.01
CA ASN A 190 4.11 16.25 -5.19
C ASN A 190 5.36 17.12 -5.11
N GLU A 191 5.24 18.37 -4.58
CA GLU A 191 6.39 19.26 -4.34
C GLU A 191 7.39 18.59 -3.38
N LEU A 192 6.92 18.09 -2.23
CA LEU A 192 7.78 17.40 -1.26
C LEU A 192 8.40 16.11 -1.83
N LEU A 193 7.64 15.30 -2.56
CA LEU A 193 8.19 14.11 -3.22
C LEU A 193 9.26 14.51 -4.26
N THR A 194 9.08 15.61 -4.98
CA THR A 194 10.09 16.10 -5.92
C THR A 194 11.37 16.54 -5.21
N GLU A 195 11.24 17.21 -4.05
CA GLU A 195 12.38 17.57 -3.19
C GLU A 195 13.15 16.34 -2.67
N SER A 196 12.53 15.17 -2.59
CA SER A 196 13.21 13.94 -2.15
C SER A 196 14.16 13.36 -3.20
N LEU A 197 13.90 13.58 -4.50
CA LEU A 197 14.59 12.89 -5.60
C LEU A 197 16.12 13.06 -5.61
N PRO A 198 16.70 14.24 -5.32
CA PRO A 198 18.17 14.40 -5.29
C PRO A 198 18.86 13.56 -4.21
N TYR A 199 18.14 13.11 -3.19
CA TYR A 199 18.68 12.38 -2.06
C TYR A 199 18.50 10.86 -2.17
N LEU A 200 17.90 10.38 -3.27
CA LEU A 200 17.64 8.95 -3.50
C LEU A 200 18.77 8.32 -4.31
N SER A 201 19.29 7.22 -3.81
CA SER A 201 20.29 6.39 -4.50
C SER A 201 19.71 5.09 -5.06
N ASP A 202 18.60 4.62 -4.50
CA ASP A 202 17.93 3.39 -4.93
C ASP A 202 16.96 3.64 -6.09
N SER A 203 17.18 2.90 -7.20
CA SER A 203 16.40 3.07 -8.42
C SER A 203 14.94 2.64 -8.28
N SER A 204 14.64 1.65 -7.44
CA SER A 204 13.26 1.24 -7.16
C SER A 204 12.50 2.37 -6.47
N THR A 205 13.09 2.98 -5.44
CA THR A 205 12.51 4.12 -4.72
C THR A 205 12.35 5.34 -5.63
N VAL A 206 13.31 5.62 -6.52
CA VAL A 206 13.17 6.71 -7.52
C VAL A 206 11.97 6.47 -8.44
N CYS A 207 11.79 5.24 -8.94
CA CYS A 207 10.65 4.88 -9.78
C CYS A 207 9.33 4.99 -8.98
N TYR A 208 9.30 4.52 -7.74
CA TYR A 208 8.14 4.65 -6.84
C TYR A 208 7.74 6.11 -6.64
N VAL A 209 8.67 6.99 -6.27
CA VAL A 209 8.40 8.42 -6.03
C VAL A 209 7.86 9.10 -7.29
N LYS A 210 8.52 8.91 -8.44
CA LYS A 210 8.05 9.45 -9.73
C LYS A 210 6.69 8.87 -10.13
N GLY A 211 6.46 7.59 -9.87
CA GLY A 211 5.17 6.92 -10.10
C GLY A 211 4.06 7.49 -9.22
N LYS A 212 4.34 7.77 -7.95
CA LYS A 212 3.39 8.39 -7.01
C LYS A 212 2.99 9.79 -7.46
N ILE A 213 3.96 10.61 -7.90
CA ILE A 213 3.69 11.95 -8.48
C ILE A 213 2.79 11.81 -9.71
N ALA A 214 3.15 10.95 -10.67
CA ALA A 214 2.36 10.73 -11.89
C ALA A 214 0.92 10.25 -11.59
N LEU A 215 0.77 9.39 -10.57
CA LEU A 215 -0.55 8.92 -10.12
C LEU A 215 -1.41 10.07 -9.59
N LYS A 216 -0.84 10.96 -8.76
CA LYS A 216 -1.56 12.10 -8.19
C LYS A 216 -1.83 13.21 -9.21
N GLU A 217 -1.11 13.21 -10.32
CA GLU A 217 -1.39 14.03 -11.52
C GLU A 217 -2.41 13.37 -12.47
N ASN A 218 -3.00 12.23 -12.09
CA ASN A 218 -3.92 11.44 -12.92
C ASN A 218 -3.31 10.93 -14.24
N LYS A 219 -1.98 10.79 -14.32
CA LYS A 219 -1.24 10.21 -15.46
C LYS A 219 -1.12 8.70 -15.30
N LEU A 220 -2.25 7.97 -15.37
CA LEU A 220 -2.36 6.56 -14.99
C LEU A 220 -1.40 5.65 -15.75
N GLU A 221 -1.30 5.77 -17.07
CA GLU A 221 -0.39 4.94 -17.89
C GLU A 221 1.08 5.17 -17.53
N ARG A 222 1.47 6.44 -17.30
CA ARG A 222 2.82 6.77 -16.84
C ARG A 222 3.10 6.23 -15.45
N ALA A 223 2.14 6.33 -14.54
CA ALA A 223 2.23 5.75 -13.21
C ALA A 223 2.41 4.23 -13.30
N LYS A 224 1.59 3.53 -14.12
CA LYS A 224 1.70 2.08 -14.36
C LYS A 224 3.10 1.67 -14.79
N GLN A 225 3.68 2.35 -15.78
CA GLN A 225 5.04 2.08 -16.25
C GLN A 225 6.09 2.23 -15.14
N LEU A 226 6.02 3.32 -14.36
CA LEU A 226 6.96 3.60 -13.28
C LEU A 226 6.84 2.61 -12.12
N TYR A 227 5.61 2.26 -11.73
CA TYR A 227 5.37 1.25 -10.69
C TYR A 227 5.81 -0.15 -11.14
N GLN A 228 5.63 -0.50 -12.43
CA GLN A 228 6.16 -1.75 -12.98
C GLN A 228 7.69 -1.79 -12.94
N GLN A 229 8.37 -0.68 -13.27
CA GLN A 229 9.83 -0.56 -13.12
C GLN A 229 10.25 -0.69 -11.66
N ALA A 230 9.53 -0.04 -10.73
CA ALA A 230 9.81 -0.17 -9.30
C ALA A 230 9.68 -1.61 -8.82
N LEU A 231 8.63 -2.33 -9.23
CA LEU A 231 8.43 -3.76 -8.90
C LEU A 231 9.56 -4.66 -9.43
N ASN A 232 10.03 -4.39 -10.65
CA ASN A 232 11.13 -5.18 -11.24
C ASN A 232 12.48 -4.95 -10.54
N LEU A 233 12.64 -3.83 -9.84
CA LEU A 233 13.86 -3.45 -9.12
C LEU A 233 13.75 -3.65 -7.60
N CYS A 234 12.55 -3.91 -7.10
CA CYS A 234 12.28 -4.03 -5.67
C CYS A 234 12.93 -5.28 -5.09
N ASP A 235 13.50 -5.13 -3.89
CA ASP A 235 13.87 -6.27 -3.06
C ASP A 235 12.59 -6.94 -2.55
N THR A 236 12.33 -8.16 -3.00
CA THR A 236 11.14 -8.94 -2.62
C THR A 236 11.12 -9.37 -1.16
N THR A 237 12.23 -9.22 -0.42
CA THR A 237 12.29 -9.45 1.03
C THR A 237 11.77 -8.24 1.82
N ASP A 238 11.75 -7.04 1.22
CA ASP A 238 11.08 -5.85 1.78
C ASP A 238 9.56 -5.95 1.53
N SER A 239 8.88 -6.65 2.43
CA SER A 239 7.44 -6.90 2.33
C SER A 239 6.60 -5.62 2.36
N GLU A 240 7.04 -4.56 3.06
CA GLU A 240 6.33 -3.27 3.09
C GLU A 240 6.35 -2.60 1.72
N THR A 241 7.54 -2.41 1.15
CA THR A 241 7.69 -1.80 -0.18
C THR A 241 6.95 -2.62 -1.24
N LEU A 242 7.08 -3.95 -1.19
CA LEU A 242 6.39 -4.85 -2.12
C LEU A 242 4.86 -4.70 -2.03
N SER A 243 4.27 -4.66 -0.81
CA SER A 243 2.82 -4.45 -0.63
C SER A 243 2.35 -3.11 -1.17
N ILE A 244 3.10 -2.04 -0.92
CA ILE A 244 2.78 -0.70 -1.43
C ILE A 244 2.77 -0.70 -2.96
N LEU A 245 3.78 -1.28 -3.59
CA LEU A 245 3.88 -1.34 -5.03
C LEU A 245 2.75 -2.19 -5.65
N LEU A 246 2.49 -3.38 -5.10
CA LEU A 246 1.44 -4.28 -5.59
C LEU A 246 0.04 -3.67 -5.41
N SER A 247 -0.28 -3.13 -4.23
CA SER A 247 -1.59 -2.52 -3.97
C SER A 247 -1.83 -1.27 -4.82
N THR A 248 -0.78 -0.50 -5.10
CA THR A 248 -0.89 0.66 -5.99
C THR A 248 -1.05 0.23 -7.45
N MET A 249 -0.35 -0.82 -7.91
CA MET A 249 -0.58 -1.39 -9.25
C MET A 249 -2.01 -1.91 -9.40
N ALA A 250 -2.56 -2.55 -8.37
CA ALA A 250 -3.96 -2.95 -8.36
C ALA A 250 -4.91 -1.74 -8.51
N TYR A 251 -4.67 -0.69 -7.74
CA TYR A 251 -5.43 0.56 -7.82
C TYR A 251 -5.35 1.21 -9.22
N ILE A 252 -4.16 1.28 -9.82
CA ILE A 252 -3.95 1.83 -11.17
C ILE A 252 -4.70 1.00 -12.20
N ASN A 253 -4.57 -0.34 -12.19
CA ASN A 253 -5.24 -1.21 -13.14
C ASN A 253 -6.77 -1.11 -13.02
N ARG A 254 -7.31 -1.02 -11.79
CA ARG A 254 -8.74 -0.77 -11.58
C ARG A 254 -9.21 0.54 -12.23
N ASN A 255 -8.43 1.63 -12.12
CA ASN A 255 -8.79 2.91 -12.74
C ASN A 255 -8.58 2.93 -14.26
N LEU A 256 -7.84 1.96 -14.80
CA LEU A 256 -7.70 1.69 -16.24
C LEU A 256 -8.72 0.66 -16.75
N GLU A 257 -9.68 0.25 -15.92
CA GLU A 257 -10.71 -0.75 -16.24
C GLU A 257 -10.14 -2.13 -16.61
N LEU A 258 -8.94 -2.45 -16.10
CA LEU A 258 -8.25 -3.73 -16.25
C LEU A 258 -8.52 -4.59 -15.01
N ASP A 259 -9.75 -5.08 -14.88
CA ASP A 259 -10.26 -5.71 -13.65
C ASP A 259 -9.49 -6.98 -13.25
N ASP A 260 -9.16 -7.84 -14.19
CA ASP A 260 -8.46 -9.10 -13.91
C ASP A 260 -7.03 -8.85 -13.41
N GLU A 261 -6.32 -7.90 -14.01
CA GLU A 261 -5.01 -7.46 -13.54
C GLU A 261 -5.10 -6.79 -12.16
N ALA A 262 -6.13 -5.97 -11.94
CA ALA A 262 -6.34 -5.32 -10.65
C ALA A 262 -6.52 -6.37 -9.54
N ILE A 263 -7.37 -7.37 -9.76
CA ILE A 263 -7.59 -8.45 -8.80
C ILE A 263 -6.32 -9.27 -8.59
N HIS A 264 -5.60 -9.62 -9.66
CA HIS A 264 -4.33 -10.33 -9.57
C HIS A 264 -3.32 -9.61 -8.65
N TYR A 265 -3.17 -8.29 -8.81
CA TYR A 265 -2.29 -7.51 -7.96
C TYR A 265 -2.81 -7.36 -6.53
N TYR A 266 -4.13 -7.21 -6.32
CA TYR A 266 -4.71 -7.19 -4.96
C TYR A 266 -4.51 -8.50 -4.23
N VAL A 267 -4.65 -9.65 -4.90
CA VAL A 267 -4.38 -10.97 -4.29
C VAL A 267 -2.92 -11.08 -3.87
N LYS A 268 -1.98 -10.73 -4.75
CA LYS A 268 -0.55 -10.74 -4.41
C LYS A 268 -0.23 -9.83 -3.21
N ALA A 269 -0.79 -8.63 -3.19
CA ALA A 269 -0.60 -7.69 -2.09
C ALA A 269 -1.20 -8.23 -0.78
N ALA A 270 -2.44 -8.75 -0.82
CA ALA A 270 -3.10 -9.30 0.36
C ALA A 270 -2.37 -10.54 0.92
N VAL A 271 -1.91 -11.44 0.06
CA VAL A 271 -1.10 -12.59 0.47
C VAL A 271 0.21 -12.15 1.12
N ASN A 272 0.89 -11.13 0.56
CA ASN A 272 2.10 -10.58 1.14
C ASN A 272 1.83 -9.89 2.49
N ASP A 273 0.74 -9.15 2.62
CA ASP A 273 0.29 -8.53 3.88
C ASP A 273 0.04 -9.57 4.97
N ILE A 274 -0.66 -10.67 4.64
CA ILE A 274 -0.92 -11.77 5.58
C ILE A 274 0.40 -12.42 6.03
N ARG A 275 1.29 -12.76 5.09
CA ARG A 275 2.59 -13.40 5.38
C ARG A 275 3.52 -12.54 6.24
N SER A 276 3.48 -11.23 6.07
CA SER A 276 4.24 -10.28 6.88
C SER A 276 3.53 -9.85 8.17
N ALA A 277 2.36 -10.44 8.44
CA ALA A 277 1.47 -10.05 9.54
C ALA A 277 1.13 -8.55 9.55
N THR A 278 1.00 -7.94 8.36
CA THR A 278 0.59 -6.55 8.20
C THR A 278 -0.91 -6.40 8.45
N LYS A 279 -1.30 -5.37 9.21
CA LYS A 279 -2.69 -5.06 9.57
C LYS A 279 -3.25 -3.83 8.83
N GLU A 280 -2.71 -3.55 7.64
CA GLU A 280 -3.09 -2.35 6.87
C GLU A 280 -4.47 -2.45 6.20
N SER A 281 -4.97 -3.63 5.92
CA SER A 281 -6.29 -3.91 5.33
C SER A 281 -6.58 -3.30 3.95
N VAL A 282 -5.69 -2.51 3.36
CA VAL A 282 -5.92 -1.80 2.08
C VAL A 282 -6.09 -2.78 0.93
N SER A 283 -5.20 -3.77 0.83
CA SER A 283 -5.19 -4.77 -0.24
C SER A 283 -6.41 -5.68 -0.15
N MET A 284 -6.72 -6.17 1.05
CA MET A 284 -7.86 -7.03 1.32
C MET A 284 -9.19 -6.33 1.02
N ARG A 285 -9.36 -5.07 1.48
CA ARG A 285 -10.52 -4.24 1.17
C ARG A 285 -10.65 -3.98 -0.33
N GLY A 286 -9.52 -3.69 -1.01
CA GLY A 286 -9.50 -3.49 -2.46
C GLY A 286 -9.96 -4.75 -3.20
N LEU A 287 -9.45 -5.92 -2.82
CA LEU A 287 -9.86 -7.21 -3.37
C LEU A 287 -11.36 -7.47 -3.16
N ALA A 288 -11.86 -7.31 -1.93
CA ALA A 288 -13.28 -7.47 -1.62
C ALA A 288 -14.16 -6.56 -2.49
N THR A 289 -13.76 -5.30 -2.66
CA THR A 289 -14.47 -4.33 -3.51
C THR A 289 -14.52 -4.78 -4.98
N MET A 290 -13.41 -5.27 -5.52
CA MET A 290 -13.36 -5.77 -6.91
C MET A 290 -14.22 -7.02 -7.10
N LEU A 291 -14.18 -7.96 -6.16
CA LEU A 291 -14.99 -9.18 -6.22
C LEU A 291 -16.48 -8.86 -6.15
N TYR A 292 -16.88 -7.91 -5.32
CA TYR A 292 -18.28 -7.50 -5.18
C TYR A 292 -18.80 -6.80 -6.45
N TYR A 293 -18.16 -5.69 -6.87
CA TYR A 293 -18.70 -4.84 -7.93
C TYR A 293 -18.41 -5.35 -9.35
N HIS A 294 -17.32 -6.06 -9.59
CA HIS A 294 -16.88 -6.46 -10.91
C HIS A 294 -17.02 -7.95 -11.20
N LYS A 295 -17.07 -8.79 -10.17
CA LYS A 295 -17.22 -10.25 -10.33
C LYS A 295 -18.53 -10.80 -9.75
N ASN A 296 -19.31 -9.97 -9.09
CA ASN A 296 -20.55 -10.36 -8.42
C ASN A 296 -20.38 -11.55 -7.46
N ASP A 297 -19.19 -11.67 -6.84
CA ASP A 297 -18.87 -12.72 -5.88
C ASP A 297 -19.07 -12.23 -4.45
N VAL A 298 -20.35 -12.16 -4.06
CA VAL A 298 -20.77 -11.66 -2.74
C VAL A 298 -20.19 -12.48 -1.59
N ASN A 299 -20.00 -13.79 -1.77
CA ASN A 299 -19.50 -14.68 -0.73
C ASN A 299 -18.04 -14.37 -0.38
N LEU A 300 -17.13 -14.37 -1.37
CA LEU A 300 -15.73 -14.03 -1.15
C LEU A 300 -15.55 -12.56 -0.77
N ALA A 301 -16.33 -11.65 -1.35
CA ALA A 301 -16.29 -10.25 -0.98
C ALA A 301 -16.65 -10.03 0.49
N SER A 302 -17.71 -10.71 0.99
CA SER A 302 -18.13 -10.65 2.40
C SER A 302 -17.08 -11.24 3.34
N GLU A 303 -16.45 -12.34 2.96
CA GLU A 303 -15.36 -12.94 3.75
C GLU A 303 -14.19 -11.97 3.88
N TYR A 304 -13.69 -11.43 2.76
CA TYR A 304 -12.49 -10.59 2.76
C TYR A 304 -12.72 -9.19 3.33
N ILE A 305 -13.94 -8.64 3.25
CA ILE A 305 -14.24 -7.36 3.89
C ILE A 305 -14.30 -7.51 5.43
N ASN A 306 -14.79 -8.66 5.94
CA ASN A 306 -14.74 -8.97 7.36
C ASN A 306 -13.30 -9.09 7.87
N GLU A 307 -12.44 -9.83 7.16
CA GLU A 307 -11.01 -9.93 7.48
C GLU A 307 -10.32 -8.55 7.49
N ALA A 308 -10.63 -7.70 6.51
CA ALA A 308 -10.11 -6.34 6.46
C ALA A 308 -10.59 -5.47 7.64
N PHE A 309 -11.83 -5.67 8.09
CA PHE A 309 -12.39 -4.97 9.24
C PHE A 309 -11.72 -5.40 10.55
N GLU A 310 -11.53 -6.70 10.75
CA GLU A 310 -10.83 -7.24 11.92
C GLU A 310 -9.39 -6.73 12.01
N ASP A 311 -8.66 -6.74 10.90
CA ASP A 311 -7.29 -6.23 10.84
C ASP A 311 -7.24 -4.71 11.12
N ALA A 312 -8.18 -3.92 10.58
CA ALA A 312 -8.26 -2.48 10.85
C ALA A 312 -8.62 -2.18 12.31
N ALA A 313 -9.53 -2.96 12.90
CA ALA A 313 -9.92 -2.85 14.29
C ALA A 313 -8.75 -3.20 15.23
N PHE A 314 -8.02 -4.28 14.93
CA PHE A 314 -6.83 -4.68 15.66
C PHE A 314 -5.71 -3.63 15.59
N TYR A 315 -5.48 -3.06 14.40
CA TYR A 315 -4.48 -2.00 14.22
C TYR A 315 -4.79 -0.74 15.03
N GLY A 316 -6.06 -0.43 15.25
CA GLY A 316 -6.51 0.71 16.05
C GLY A 316 -6.73 2.01 15.25
N THR A 317 -6.91 1.95 13.92
CA THR A 317 -7.10 3.14 13.07
C THR A 317 -8.59 3.45 12.86
N ARG A 318 -9.12 4.45 13.55
CA ARG A 318 -10.54 4.86 13.43
C ARG A 318 -10.97 5.19 12.00
N HIS A 319 -10.12 5.87 11.24
CA HIS A 319 -10.43 6.22 9.86
C HIS A 319 -10.67 4.99 8.98
N ARG A 320 -9.82 3.96 9.05
CA ARG A 320 -9.98 2.72 8.26
C ARG A 320 -11.21 1.94 8.69
N ILE A 321 -11.44 1.83 10.00
CA ILE A 321 -12.66 1.20 10.54
C ILE A 321 -13.90 1.87 9.97
N ASN A 322 -13.94 3.21 9.91
CA ASN A 322 -15.07 3.94 9.34
C ASN A 322 -15.25 3.66 7.85
N VAL A 323 -14.16 3.67 7.05
CA VAL A 323 -14.22 3.40 5.61
C VAL A 323 -14.71 1.98 5.32
N ILE A 324 -14.20 0.99 6.04
CA ILE A 324 -14.63 -0.40 5.86
C ILE A 324 -16.05 -0.60 6.42
N GLY A 325 -16.38 0.02 7.56
CA GLY A 325 -17.68 -0.03 8.20
C GLY A 325 -18.82 0.51 7.33
N THR A 326 -18.55 1.38 6.35
CA THR A 326 -19.57 1.80 5.37
C THR A 326 -19.81 0.76 4.27
N LEU A 327 -18.83 -0.09 3.96
CA LEU A 327 -18.94 -1.15 2.95
C LEU A 327 -19.52 -2.44 3.53
N LEU A 328 -19.20 -2.73 4.77
CA LEU A 328 -19.54 -3.99 5.44
C LEU A 328 -21.06 -4.31 5.41
N PRO A 329 -21.99 -3.38 5.77
CA PRO A 329 -23.42 -3.65 5.73
C PRO A 329 -23.93 -3.97 4.32
N VAL A 330 -23.34 -3.36 3.28
CA VAL A 330 -23.71 -3.60 1.89
C VAL A 330 -23.35 -5.03 1.48
N PHE A 331 -22.10 -5.45 1.74
CA PHE A 331 -21.60 -6.76 1.31
C PHE A 331 -22.20 -7.91 2.12
N VAL A 332 -22.40 -7.71 3.43
CA VAL A 332 -22.97 -8.74 4.30
C VAL A 332 -24.50 -8.78 4.19
N GLY A 333 -25.15 -7.63 3.96
CA GLY A 333 -26.60 -7.56 3.80
C GLY A 333 -27.08 -8.38 2.59
N GLU A 334 -26.47 -8.21 1.43
CA GLU A 334 -26.80 -9.01 0.24
C GLU A 334 -26.53 -10.51 0.40
N LYS A 335 -25.55 -10.89 1.23
CA LYS A 335 -25.30 -12.31 1.53
C LYS A 335 -26.45 -12.95 2.32
N LEU A 336 -27.17 -12.17 3.13
CA LEU A 336 -28.31 -12.67 3.91
C LEU A 336 -29.59 -12.78 3.08
N ASP A 337 -29.67 -12.07 1.95
CA ASP A 337 -30.80 -12.04 1.04
C ASP A 337 -30.72 -13.11 -0.09
N ILE A 338 -29.60 -13.84 -0.18
CA ILE A 338 -29.36 -14.96 -1.11
C ILE A 338 -29.57 -16.29 -0.39
#